data_4d6f1c79467a3bbe1167684ae9411138
#
_entry.id   4d6f1c79467a3bbe1167684ae9411138
#
_cell.length_a   1.000
_cell.length_b   1.000
_cell.length_c   1.000
_cell.angle_alpha   90.00
_cell.angle_beta   90.00
_cell.angle_gamma   90.00
#
_symmetry.space_group_name_H-M   'P 1'
#
loop_
_entity.id
_entity.type
_entity.pdbx_description
1 polymer ?
#
loop_
_entity_poly.entity_id
_entity_poly.type
_entity_poly.pdbx_seq_one_letter_code
_entity_poly.pdbx_strand_id
1 'polypeptide(L)'
;MVLDVSLTANGTEIHSFNGKVTVSVPFTWTQQGVLQDWYLADDGKTKDLVEVAYRSGNAVLTLKHFSTYAIVVKANDPDSGIVSMGENEVTVQKQADAVYYAAALYAEDGRFLAYAASEAAEDEETVTLKWANADWSKAAKVKVFFLDADRKPVAEAVTALIKGKSRKN
;
A
#
# COMPACT_ATOMS: atom_id res chain seq x y z
N MET A 1 15.29 3.09 -2.15
CA MET A 1 16.38 2.07 -2.33
C MET A 1 16.33 1.61 -3.76
N VAL A 2 17.48 1.51 -4.43
CA VAL A 2 17.59 0.93 -5.77
C VAL A 2 18.27 -0.42 -5.63
N LEU A 3 17.76 -1.43 -6.33
CA LEU A 3 18.23 -2.80 -6.33
C LEU A 3 18.51 -3.22 -7.76
N ASP A 4 19.67 -3.79 -7.98
CA ASP A 4 19.96 -4.53 -9.19
C ASP A 4 19.87 -6.02 -8.86
N VAL A 5 18.92 -6.71 -9.51
CA VAL A 5 18.62 -8.11 -9.25
C VAL A 5 19.04 -8.91 -10.48
N SER A 6 20.08 -9.72 -10.34
CA SER A 6 20.59 -10.59 -11.40
C SER A 6 20.67 -12.03 -10.93
N LEU A 7 20.60 -12.97 -11.85
CA LEU A 7 20.84 -14.39 -11.61
C LEU A 7 21.79 -14.92 -12.67
N THR A 8 22.82 -15.62 -12.21
CA THR A 8 23.79 -16.28 -13.10
C THR A 8 23.73 -17.79 -12.88
N ALA A 9 23.57 -18.55 -13.93
CA ALA A 9 23.65 -20.01 -13.90
C ALA A 9 24.72 -20.49 -14.89
N ASN A 10 25.66 -21.28 -14.39
CA ASN A 10 26.79 -21.80 -15.19
C ASN A 10 27.58 -20.70 -15.95
N GLY A 11 27.73 -19.52 -15.33
CA GLY A 11 28.43 -18.39 -15.94
C GLY A 11 27.61 -17.59 -16.96
N THR A 12 26.35 -17.94 -17.18
CA THR A 12 25.44 -17.21 -18.08
C THR A 12 24.40 -16.46 -17.26
N GLU A 13 24.22 -15.18 -17.57
CA GLU A 13 23.22 -14.35 -16.95
C GLU A 13 21.81 -14.70 -17.48
N ILE A 14 20.86 -14.84 -16.55
CA ILE A 14 19.45 -15.13 -16.83
C ILE A 14 18.66 -13.84 -16.68
N HIS A 15 18.09 -13.32 -17.76
CA HIS A 15 17.30 -12.09 -17.75
C HIS A 15 15.81 -12.33 -17.59
N SER A 16 15.30 -13.48 -18.03
CA SER A 16 13.88 -13.81 -17.99
C SER A 16 13.63 -15.26 -17.61
N PHE A 17 12.47 -15.53 -17.03
CA PHE A 17 12.05 -16.87 -16.63
C PHE A 17 10.53 -17.00 -16.72
N ASN A 18 10.07 -18.24 -16.82
CA ASN A 18 8.64 -18.53 -16.75
C ASN A 18 8.20 -18.63 -15.28
N GLY A 19 7.27 -17.75 -14.87
CA GLY A 19 6.74 -17.75 -13.52
C GLY A 19 7.03 -16.47 -12.74
N LYS A 20 7.08 -16.59 -11.43
CA LYS A 20 7.35 -15.49 -10.50
C LYS A 20 8.47 -15.89 -9.54
N VAL A 21 9.35 -14.95 -9.22
CA VAL A 21 10.38 -15.08 -8.19
C VAL A 21 10.08 -14.07 -7.09
N THR A 22 10.16 -14.52 -5.85
CA THR A 22 10.01 -13.66 -4.69
C THR A 22 11.39 -13.30 -4.14
N VAL A 23 11.66 -12.00 -4.07
CA VAL A 23 12.89 -11.45 -3.48
C VAL A 23 12.54 -10.70 -2.21
N SER A 24 13.19 -11.05 -1.11
CA SER A 24 13.00 -10.41 0.20
C SER A 24 14.23 -9.57 0.54
N VAL A 25 14.05 -8.27 0.74
CA VAL A 25 15.14 -7.32 0.97
C VAL A 25 14.90 -6.60 2.30
N PRO A 26 15.88 -6.55 3.21
CA PRO A 26 15.77 -5.74 4.41
C PRO A 26 15.47 -4.28 4.04
N PHE A 27 14.40 -3.76 4.60
CA PHE A 27 13.94 -2.41 4.29
C PHE A 27 13.44 -1.71 5.55
N THR A 28 14.05 -0.58 5.90
CA THR A 28 13.60 0.23 7.03
C THR A 28 12.56 1.22 6.55
N TRP A 29 11.31 0.97 6.94
CA TRP A 29 10.21 1.86 6.63
C TRP A 29 10.00 2.84 7.78
N THR A 30 10.53 4.04 7.65
CA THR A 30 10.51 5.07 8.71
C THR A 30 9.47 6.17 8.47
N GLN A 31 8.98 6.32 7.24
CA GLN A 31 8.06 7.39 6.85
C GLN A 31 6.64 6.88 6.72
N GLN A 32 5.65 7.76 6.93
CA GLN A 32 4.28 7.47 6.51
C GLN A 32 4.21 7.52 4.98
N GLY A 33 3.47 6.58 4.39
CA GLY A 33 3.34 6.52 2.94
C GLY A 33 2.98 5.13 2.45
N VAL A 34 2.94 4.97 1.14
CA VAL A 34 2.70 3.71 0.45
C VAL A 34 4.02 3.17 -0.07
N LEU A 35 4.33 1.92 0.27
CA LEU A 35 5.48 1.23 -0.32
C LEU A 35 5.16 0.91 -1.77
N GLN A 36 6.05 1.32 -2.66
CA GLN A 36 5.97 1.04 -4.10
C GLN A 36 7.29 0.44 -4.55
N ASP A 37 7.21 -0.50 -5.48
CA ASP A 37 8.35 -1.00 -6.21
C ASP A 37 8.18 -0.71 -7.69
N TRP A 38 9.20 -0.16 -8.32
CA TRP A 38 9.21 0.24 -9.71
C TRP A 38 10.30 -0.52 -10.45
N TYR A 39 9.92 -1.22 -11.52
CA TYR A 39 10.86 -1.66 -12.52
C TYR A 39 11.41 -0.46 -13.29
N LEU A 40 12.72 -0.39 -13.43
CA LEU A 40 13.42 0.64 -14.18
C LEU A 40 14.05 -0.01 -15.42
N ALA A 41 13.52 0.30 -16.60
CA ALA A 41 14.11 -0.19 -17.84
C ALA A 41 15.43 0.51 -18.17
N ASP A 42 16.27 -0.14 -18.95
CA ASP A 42 17.60 0.36 -19.36
C ASP A 42 17.53 1.66 -20.16
N ASP A 43 16.37 1.96 -20.77
CA ASP A 43 16.13 3.23 -21.48
C ASP A 43 16.01 4.44 -20.54
N GLY A 44 15.97 4.21 -19.23
CA GLY A 44 15.82 5.21 -18.17
C GLY A 44 14.47 5.94 -18.18
N LYS A 45 13.53 5.56 -19.01
CA LYS A 45 12.22 6.22 -19.20
C LYS A 45 11.06 5.32 -18.85
N THR A 46 11.16 4.04 -19.18
CA THR A 46 10.09 3.08 -18.89
C THR A 46 10.11 2.71 -17.42
N LYS A 47 8.94 2.80 -16.77
CA LYS A 47 8.73 2.47 -15.37
C LYS A 47 7.41 1.71 -15.24
N ASP A 48 7.47 0.53 -14.67
CA ASP A 48 6.29 -0.26 -14.36
C ASP A 48 6.21 -0.52 -12.85
N LEU A 49 5.00 -0.44 -12.31
CA LEU A 49 4.74 -0.75 -10.92
C LEU A 49 4.77 -2.26 -10.72
N VAL A 50 5.55 -2.71 -9.77
CA VAL A 50 5.73 -4.13 -9.41
C VAL A 50 5.01 -4.44 -8.10
N GLU A 51 4.53 -5.66 -7.96
CA GLU A 51 3.89 -6.12 -6.74
C GLU A 51 4.92 -6.18 -5.60
N VAL A 52 4.68 -5.41 -4.54
CA VAL A 52 5.52 -5.36 -3.34
C VAL A 52 4.67 -5.48 -2.09
N ALA A 53 5.17 -6.25 -1.11
CA ALA A 53 4.61 -6.34 0.24
C ALA A 53 5.68 -5.98 1.27
N TYR A 54 5.26 -5.57 2.47
CA TYR A 54 6.18 -5.36 3.59
C TYR A 54 5.93 -6.41 4.66
N ARG A 55 6.95 -7.22 4.96
CA ARG A 55 6.85 -8.33 5.92
C ARG A 55 8.07 -8.40 6.82
N SER A 56 7.85 -8.38 8.14
CA SER A 56 8.91 -8.62 9.13
C SER A 56 10.20 -7.81 8.90
N GLY A 57 10.05 -6.51 8.58
CA GLY A 57 11.21 -5.65 8.32
C GLY A 57 11.81 -5.75 6.91
N ASN A 58 11.13 -6.45 5.99
CA ASN A 58 11.60 -6.62 4.62
C ASN A 58 10.56 -6.11 3.61
N ALA A 59 11.03 -5.54 2.51
CA ALA A 59 10.27 -5.41 1.30
C ALA A 59 10.33 -6.73 0.54
N VAL A 60 9.17 -7.27 0.19
CA VAL A 60 9.02 -8.55 -0.51
C VAL A 60 8.48 -8.27 -1.90
N LEU A 61 9.32 -8.42 -2.91
CA LEU A 61 9.02 -8.13 -4.31
C LEU A 61 8.61 -9.41 -5.03
N THR A 62 7.63 -9.31 -5.92
CA THR A 62 7.24 -10.42 -6.80
C THR A 62 7.64 -10.10 -8.23
N LEU A 63 8.75 -10.66 -8.68
CA LEU A 63 9.41 -10.36 -9.95
C LEU A 63 9.02 -11.36 -11.05
N LYS A 64 8.97 -10.87 -12.28
CA LYS A 64 8.76 -11.68 -13.50
C LYS A 64 10.00 -11.75 -14.39
N HIS A 65 10.99 -10.92 -14.13
CA HIS A 65 12.29 -10.87 -14.82
C HIS A 65 13.33 -10.32 -13.85
N PHE A 66 14.60 -10.47 -14.17
CA PHE A 66 15.70 -9.87 -13.42
C PHE A 66 16.10 -8.55 -14.05
N SER A 67 16.25 -7.50 -13.27
CA SER A 67 16.58 -6.16 -13.72
C SER A 67 16.78 -5.21 -12.53
N THR A 68 16.82 -3.91 -12.81
CA THR A 68 16.89 -2.86 -11.80
C THR A 68 15.51 -2.48 -11.29
N TYR A 69 15.38 -2.41 -9.96
CA TYR A 69 14.15 -2.07 -9.26
C TYR A 69 14.37 -0.93 -8.28
N ALA A 70 13.37 -0.09 -8.10
CA ALA A 70 13.40 1.00 -7.13
C ALA A 70 12.28 0.83 -6.10
N ILE A 71 12.66 0.48 -4.88
CA ILE A 71 11.75 0.49 -3.73
C ILE A 71 11.71 1.90 -3.17
N VAL A 72 10.54 2.49 -3.17
CA VAL A 72 10.28 3.84 -2.67
C VAL A 72 9.12 3.83 -1.69
N VAL A 73 9.17 4.70 -0.70
CA VAL A 73 7.97 5.06 0.06
C VAL A 73 7.43 6.33 -0.58
N LYS A 74 6.37 6.19 -1.36
CA LYS A 74 5.62 7.35 -1.81
C LYS A 74 4.96 7.95 -0.57
N ALA A 75 5.34 9.16 -0.19
CA ALA A 75 4.64 9.89 0.86
C ALA A 75 3.14 9.85 0.54
N ASN A 76 2.30 9.75 1.54
CA ASN A 76 0.87 9.93 1.33
C ASN A 76 0.71 11.26 0.60
N ASP A 77 0.27 11.17 -0.66
CA ASP A 77 -0.05 12.33 -1.44
C ASP A 77 -1.06 13.14 -0.60
N PRO A 78 -0.86 14.42 -0.35
CA PRO A 78 -1.95 15.21 0.20
C PRO A 78 -3.22 15.09 -0.65
N ASP A 79 -3.07 14.80 -1.96
CA ASP A 79 -4.17 14.44 -2.85
C ASP A 79 -4.68 12.99 -2.67
N SER A 80 -3.99 12.12 -1.93
CA SER A 80 -4.45 10.74 -1.67
C SER A 80 -5.65 10.68 -0.71
N GLY A 81 -5.94 11.79 -0.06
CA GLY A 81 -7.06 11.90 0.86
C GLY A 81 -6.84 11.25 2.24
N ILE A 82 -5.77 10.52 2.52
CA ILE A 82 -5.48 10.02 3.87
C ILE A 82 -4.61 11.03 4.61
N VAL A 83 -5.19 11.63 5.64
CA VAL A 83 -4.53 12.64 6.50
C VAL A 83 -3.71 11.97 7.59
N SER A 84 -4.30 10.99 8.27
CA SER A 84 -3.63 10.24 9.34
C SER A 84 -4.19 8.83 9.46
N MET A 85 -3.40 7.94 10.07
CA MET A 85 -3.77 6.58 10.37
C MET A 85 -3.26 6.22 11.76
N GLY A 86 -4.19 5.90 12.65
CA GLY A 86 -3.95 5.49 14.02
C GLY A 86 -4.34 4.03 14.27
N GLU A 87 -4.19 3.61 15.50
CA GLU A 87 -4.69 2.31 15.93
C GLU A 87 -6.23 2.36 15.93
N ASN A 88 -6.87 1.48 15.13
CA ASN A 88 -8.31 1.39 14.96
C ASN A 88 -9.01 2.59 14.31
N GLU A 89 -8.29 3.49 13.67
CA GLU A 89 -8.90 4.61 12.94
C GLU A 89 -8.08 5.05 11.73
N VAL A 90 -8.75 5.65 10.76
CA VAL A 90 -8.15 6.39 9.66
C VAL A 90 -8.89 7.70 9.46
N THR A 91 -8.16 8.79 9.32
CA THR A 91 -8.70 10.11 9.01
C THR A 91 -8.37 10.43 7.56
N VAL A 92 -9.38 10.84 6.81
CA VAL A 92 -9.27 11.17 5.39
C VAL A 92 -9.71 12.60 5.12
N GLN A 93 -9.11 13.23 4.11
CA GLN A 93 -9.54 14.53 3.61
C GLN A 93 -10.90 14.39 2.94
N LYS A 94 -11.79 15.35 3.17
CA LYS A 94 -13.08 15.42 2.49
C LYS A 94 -12.84 15.61 0.99
N GLN A 95 -13.51 14.79 0.20
CA GLN A 95 -13.49 14.86 -1.27
C GLN A 95 -14.74 15.57 -1.76
N ALA A 96 -14.58 16.35 -2.83
CA ALA A 96 -15.73 16.93 -3.53
C ALA A 96 -16.67 15.79 -3.96
N ASP A 97 -17.96 16.02 -3.87
CA ASP A 97 -19.02 15.09 -4.26
C ASP A 97 -19.13 13.80 -3.41
N ALA A 98 -18.23 13.56 -2.45
CA ALA A 98 -18.33 12.44 -1.54
C ALA A 98 -19.19 12.77 -0.33
N VAL A 99 -20.22 11.97 -0.11
CA VAL A 99 -21.13 12.03 1.04
C VAL A 99 -20.80 10.93 2.05
N TYR A 100 -20.52 9.73 1.55
CA TYR A 100 -20.18 8.57 2.36
C TYR A 100 -18.71 8.21 2.19
N TYR A 101 -18.12 7.81 3.29
CA TYR A 101 -16.75 7.33 3.37
C TYR A 101 -16.76 5.93 3.95
N ALA A 102 -16.05 5.02 3.32
CA ALA A 102 -15.90 3.66 3.82
C ALA A 102 -14.44 3.23 3.80
N ALA A 103 -14.00 2.54 4.82
CA ALA A 103 -12.67 1.99 4.89
C ALA A 103 -12.72 0.50 5.21
N ALA A 104 -12.03 -0.29 4.41
CA ALA A 104 -11.89 -1.72 4.58
C ALA A 104 -10.48 -2.09 5.03
N LEU A 105 -10.38 -2.90 6.06
CA LEU A 105 -9.16 -3.37 6.67
C LEU A 105 -8.85 -4.79 6.20
N TYR A 106 -7.62 -5.03 5.79
CA TYR A 106 -7.18 -6.33 5.27
C TYR A 106 -5.93 -6.83 5.99
N ALA A 107 -5.87 -8.14 6.16
CA ALA A 107 -4.67 -8.85 6.60
C ALA A 107 -3.62 -8.92 5.47
N GLU A 108 -2.43 -9.40 5.82
CA GLU A 108 -1.29 -9.56 4.91
C GLU A 108 -1.59 -10.52 3.75
N ASP A 109 -2.37 -11.58 4.02
CA ASP A 109 -2.83 -12.56 3.03
C ASP A 109 -3.98 -12.04 2.13
N GLY A 110 -4.40 -10.79 2.31
CA GLY A 110 -5.49 -10.16 1.58
C GLY A 110 -6.88 -10.45 2.16
N ARG A 111 -6.99 -11.22 3.25
CA ARG A 111 -8.25 -11.51 3.90
C ARG A 111 -8.85 -10.24 4.51
N PHE A 112 -10.14 -10.04 4.27
CA PHE A 112 -10.90 -8.97 4.89
C PHE A 112 -10.99 -9.18 6.41
N LEU A 113 -10.76 -8.11 7.17
CA LEU A 113 -10.79 -8.13 8.64
C LEU A 113 -12.00 -7.36 9.19
N ALA A 114 -12.17 -6.13 8.74
CA ALA A 114 -13.23 -5.25 9.23
C ALA A 114 -13.50 -4.12 8.24
N TYR A 115 -14.62 -3.46 8.41
CA TYR A 115 -14.92 -2.23 7.71
C TYR A 115 -15.44 -1.17 8.68
N ALA A 116 -15.27 0.11 8.31
CA ALA A 116 -15.85 1.25 8.95
C ALA A 116 -16.48 2.15 7.89
N ALA A 117 -17.55 2.83 8.23
CA ALA A 117 -18.16 3.81 7.34
C ALA A 117 -18.68 5.00 8.16
N SER A 118 -18.68 6.18 7.54
CA SER A 118 -19.21 7.42 8.10
C SER A 118 -19.73 8.32 6.98
N GLU A 119 -20.63 9.19 7.32
CA GLU A 119 -20.98 10.33 6.50
C GLU A 119 -20.09 11.52 6.85
N ALA A 120 -19.81 12.38 5.86
CA ALA A 120 -19.11 13.62 6.11
C ALA A 120 -20.10 14.66 6.70
N ALA A 121 -19.75 15.27 7.81
CA ALA A 121 -20.45 16.45 8.28
C ALA A 121 -20.17 17.65 7.33
N GLU A 122 -21.14 18.56 7.18
CA GLU A 122 -21.01 19.67 6.23
C GLU A 122 -19.83 20.59 6.56
N ASP A 123 -19.58 20.83 7.84
CA ASP A 123 -18.57 21.78 8.35
C ASP A 123 -17.19 21.17 8.60
N GLU A 124 -17.00 19.86 8.34
CA GLU A 124 -15.72 19.18 8.57
C GLU A 124 -14.90 19.11 7.28
N GLU A 125 -13.60 19.38 7.37
CA GLU A 125 -12.66 19.20 6.27
C GLU A 125 -12.15 17.76 6.16
N THR A 126 -12.30 16.98 7.23
CA THR A 126 -11.83 15.61 7.32
C THR A 126 -12.88 14.68 7.89
N VAL A 127 -12.80 13.40 7.54
CA VAL A 127 -13.69 12.35 8.06
C VAL A 127 -12.85 11.27 8.75
N THR A 128 -13.19 10.94 9.99
CA THR A 128 -12.53 9.88 10.74
C THR A 128 -13.38 8.61 10.76
N LEU A 129 -12.81 7.53 10.25
CA LEU A 129 -13.41 6.21 10.20
C LEU A 129 -12.80 5.33 11.29
N LYS A 130 -13.64 4.75 12.18
CA LYS A 130 -13.21 3.97 13.35
C LYS A 130 -13.73 2.55 13.29
N TRP A 131 -12.86 1.59 13.58
CA TRP A 131 -13.20 0.17 13.71
C TRP A 131 -13.40 -0.19 15.17
N ALA A 132 -14.62 -0.48 15.58
CA ALA A 132 -14.95 -0.76 16.98
C ALA A 132 -14.33 -2.07 17.50
N ASN A 133 -14.17 -3.09 16.64
CA ASN A 133 -13.78 -4.43 17.05
C ASN A 133 -12.79 -5.10 16.06
N ALA A 134 -11.95 -4.30 15.41
CA ALA A 134 -10.97 -4.85 14.49
C ALA A 134 -9.74 -5.36 15.23
N ASP A 135 -9.25 -6.54 14.87
CA ASP A 135 -7.94 -7.00 15.31
C ASP A 135 -6.84 -6.28 14.52
N TRP A 136 -6.52 -5.07 14.98
CA TRP A 136 -5.51 -4.23 14.35
C TRP A 136 -4.13 -4.89 14.28
N SER A 137 -3.84 -5.85 15.17
CA SER A 137 -2.56 -6.56 15.16
C SER A 137 -2.35 -7.41 13.92
N LYS A 138 -3.43 -7.83 13.26
CA LYS A 138 -3.43 -8.60 12.02
C LYS A 138 -3.55 -7.74 10.76
N ALA A 139 -3.82 -6.45 10.93
CA ALA A 139 -4.04 -5.54 9.82
C ALA A 139 -2.72 -5.21 9.11
N ALA A 140 -2.73 -5.31 7.79
CA ALA A 140 -1.60 -4.99 6.93
C ALA A 140 -1.88 -3.82 5.99
N LYS A 141 -3.14 -3.62 5.60
CA LYS A 141 -3.52 -2.50 4.75
C LYS A 141 -4.95 -2.03 5.02
N VAL A 142 -5.17 -0.76 4.77
CA VAL A 142 -6.49 -0.15 4.69
C VAL A 142 -6.78 0.31 3.26
N LYS A 143 -8.01 0.14 2.80
CA LYS A 143 -8.50 0.70 1.55
C LYS A 143 -9.68 1.60 1.84
N VAL A 144 -9.62 2.85 1.39
CA VAL A 144 -10.65 3.87 1.61
C VAL A 144 -11.40 4.13 0.30
N PHE A 145 -12.71 4.23 0.40
CA PHE A 145 -13.64 4.49 -0.69
C PHE A 145 -14.38 5.81 -0.42
N PHE A 146 -14.56 6.58 -1.47
CA PHE A 146 -15.27 7.85 -1.48
C PHE A 146 -16.54 7.67 -2.33
N LEU A 147 -17.69 7.86 -1.72
CA LEU A 147 -18.97 7.50 -2.32
C LEU A 147 -19.94 8.69 -2.29
N ASP A 148 -20.76 8.82 -3.32
CA ASP A 148 -21.87 9.78 -3.38
C ASP A 148 -23.06 9.34 -2.49
N ALA A 149 -24.15 10.11 -2.58
CA ALA A 149 -25.40 9.82 -1.87
C ALA A 149 -26.05 8.49 -2.29
N ASP A 150 -25.82 8.04 -3.52
CA ASP A 150 -26.28 6.75 -4.05
C ASP A 150 -25.30 5.60 -3.76
N ARG A 151 -24.23 5.85 -3.01
CA ARG A 151 -23.13 4.92 -2.69
C ARG A 151 -22.32 4.46 -3.91
N LYS A 152 -22.25 5.29 -4.93
CA LYS A 152 -21.39 5.08 -6.10
C LYS A 152 -20.03 5.74 -5.86
N PRO A 153 -18.92 5.13 -6.31
CA PRO A 153 -17.61 5.77 -6.22
C PRO A 153 -17.53 7.09 -6.97
N VAL A 154 -17.04 8.14 -6.31
CA VAL A 154 -16.80 9.47 -6.90
C VAL A 154 -15.32 9.72 -7.16
N ALA A 155 -14.44 8.92 -6.55
CA ALA A 155 -13.01 8.96 -6.75
C ALA A 155 -12.40 7.56 -6.68
N GLU A 156 -11.17 7.41 -7.14
CA GLU A 156 -10.43 6.16 -6.98
C GLU A 156 -10.21 5.85 -5.50
N ALA A 157 -10.36 4.57 -5.16
CA ALA A 157 -10.13 4.12 -3.80
C ALA A 157 -8.65 4.21 -3.44
N VAL A 158 -8.35 4.81 -2.29
CA VAL A 158 -6.99 4.95 -1.78
C VAL A 158 -6.61 3.75 -0.93
N THR A 159 -5.40 3.26 -1.12
CA THR A 159 -4.84 2.15 -0.32
C THR A 159 -3.62 2.62 0.44
N ALA A 160 -3.58 2.40 1.74
CA ALA A 160 -2.41 2.61 2.58
C ALA A 160 -1.99 1.31 3.28
N LEU A 161 -0.68 1.09 3.39
CA LEU A 161 -0.13 -0.02 4.16
C LEU A 161 0.02 0.39 5.63
N ILE A 162 -0.36 -0.53 6.50
CA ILE A 162 -0.23 -0.37 7.95
C ILE A 162 1.14 -0.90 8.36
N LYS A 163 1.94 -0.08 9.03
CA LYS A 163 3.24 -0.51 9.55
C LYS A 163 3.09 -1.72 10.44
N GLY A 164 3.73 -2.83 10.04
CA GLY A 164 3.81 -4.01 10.89
C GLY A 164 4.45 -3.65 12.23
N LYS A 165 3.74 -3.89 13.32
CA LYS A 165 4.34 -3.87 14.66
C LYS A 165 5.46 -4.90 14.66
N SER A 166 6.71 -4.46 14.83
CA SER A 166 7.80 -5.35 15.17
C SER A 166 7.35 -6.15 16.40
N ARG A 167 7.13 -7.45 16.26
CA ARG A 167 6.93 -8.33 17.41
C ARG A 167 8.21 -8.22 18.23
N LYS A 168 8.14 -7.58 19.39
CA LYS A 168 9.13 -7.80 20.45
C LYS A 168 8.98 -9.26 20.86
N ASN A 169 9.97 -10.06 20.53
CA ASN A 169 10.19 -11.34 21.20
C ASN A 169 10.66 -11.08 22.62
#